data_2422f627c5c3d680049223a5e2751a96
#
_entry.id   2422f627c5c3d680049223a5e2751a96
#
_cell.length_a   1.000
_cell.length_b   1.000
_cell.length_c   1.000
_cell.angle_alpha   90.00
_cell.angle_beta   90.00
_cell.angle_gamma   90.00
#
_symmetry.space_group_name_H-M   'P 1'
#
loop_
_entity.id
_entity.type
_entity.pdbx_description
1 polymer ?
#
loop_
_entity_poly.entity_id
_entity_poly.type
_entity_poly.pdbx_seq_one_letter_code
_entity_poly.pdbx_strand_id
1 'polypeptide(L)'
;MTEAVNIIEKVLEDGLKTIKAGMTEAELVAEFEYLMKKYGAAGPSFSTMVLSGEKAALPHGKPDNTTLENGDFLLIDFGVIAYDRYCSDITRTFVIGEADDKQKEIYDIVKRSTQAGVDTVKAGVPLKEFDIAARSVIQDAGYGEYFNNRVGHGLGIEVHEAPSIHHLNEDIAKRGMVFTIEPGIYIPGYGGVRIEEEVYINEDGQAEVLTSFPRELREISL
;
A
#
# COMPACT_ATOMS: atom_id res chain seq x y z
N MET A 1 -15.89 3.34 -6.78
CA MET A 1 -14.50 3.34 -6.28
C MET A 1 -14.02 4.72 -5.85
N THR A 2 -14.12 5.77 -6.63
CA THR A 2 -13.65 7.13 -6.25
C THR A 2 -14.12 7.57 -4.85
N GLU A 3 -15.36 7.23 -4.45
CA GLU A 3 -15.84 7.51 -3.09
C GLU A 3 -15.05 6.77 -2.03
N ALA A 4 -14.76 5.47 -2.24
CA ALA A 4 -13.97 4.66 -1.31
C ALA A 4 -12.53 5.20 -1.19
N VAL A 5 -11.90 5.56 -2.32
CA VAL A 5 -10.57 6.20 -2.34
C VAL A 5 -10.56 7.51 -1.56
N ASN A 6 -11.53 8.38 -1.78
CA ASN A 6 -11.64 9.66 -1.05
C ASN A 6 -11.77 9.46 0.47
N ILE A 7 -12.46 8.39 0.89
CA ILE A 7 -12.60 8.06 2.31
C ILE A 7 -11.26 7.61 2.88
N ILE A 8 -10.56 6.64 2.23
CA ILE A 8 -9.30 6.12 2.77
C ILE A 8 -8.22 7.20 2.87
N GLU A 9 -8.10 8.08 1.88
CA GLU A 9 -7.11 9.16 1.92
C GLU A 9 -7.36 10.13 3.07
N LYS A 10 -8.63 10.46 3.32
CA LYS A 10 -9.01 11.29 4.46
C LYS A 10 -8.80 10.59 5.79
N VAL A 11 -9.09 9.28 5.88
CA VAL A 11 -8.80 8.47 7.06
C VAL A 11 -7.31 8.45 7.33
N LEU A 12 -6.48 8.22 6.30
CA LEU A 12 -5.04 8.19 6.43
C LEU A 12 -4.48 9.53 6.92
N GLU A 13 -4.86 10.63 6.27
CA GLU A 13 -4.38 11.97 6.66
C GLU A 13 -4.76 12.36 8.10
N ASP A 14 -5.99 12.05 8.53
CA ASP A 14 -6.44 12.39 9.88
C ASP A 14 -6.00 11.35 10.93
N GLY A 15 -5.86 10.08 10.53
CA GLY A 15 -5.33 9.02 11.39
C GLY A 15 -3.87 9.26 11.79
N LEU A 16 -3.04 9.73 10.86
CA LEU A 16 -1.65 10.11 11.16
C LEU A 16 -1.56 11.21 12.24
N LYS A 17 -2.53 12.11 12.32
CA LYS A 17 -2.58 13.18 13.33
C LYS A 17 -2.93 12.69 14.74
N THR A 18 -3.42 11.46 14.88
CA THR A 18 -3.75 10.86 16.19
C THR A 18 -2.56 10.18 16.84
N ILE A 19 -1.48 9.96 16.09
CA ILE A 19 -0.27 9.28 16.57
C ILE A 19 0.39 10.11 17.69
N LYS A 20 0.73 9.44 18.78
CA LYS A 20 1.36 10.03 19.96
C LYS A 20 2.24 9.03 20.70
N ALA A 21 3.15 9.56 21.52
CA ALA A 21 4.05 8.75 22.33
C ALA A 21 3.32 7.72 23.20
N GLY A 22 3.81 6.48 23.21
CA GLY A 22 3.24 5.37 23.97
C GLY A 22 2.03 4.71 23.34
N MET A 23 1.58 5.17 22.16
CA MET A 23 0.50 4.53 21.42
C MET A 23 0.94 3.17 20.86
N THR A 24 0.02 2.22 20.86
CA THR A 24 0.25 0.88 20.30
C THR A 24 -0.34 0.74 18.88
N GLU A 25 0.11 -0.28 18.13
CA GLU A 25 -0.46 -0.63 16.83
C GLU A 25 -1.98 -0.83 16.92
N ALA A 26 -2.46 -1.57 17.94
CA ALA A 26 -3.89 -1.85 18.15
C ALA A 26 -4.69 -0.57 18.44
N GLU A 27 -4.15 0.37 19.20
CA GLU A 27 -4.80 1.65 19.45
C GLU A 27 -4.90 2.49 18.17
N LEU A 28 -3.85 2.49 17.34
CA LEU A 28 -3.88 3.20 16.06
C LEU A 28 -4.88 2.55 15.09
N VAL A 29 -4.99 1.22 15.04
CA VAL A 29 -6.06 0.52 14.30
C VAL A 29 -7.44 1.02 14.73
N ALA A 30 -7.69 1.10 16.05
CA ALA A 30 -8.99 1.56 16.56
C ALA A 30 -9.33 2.99 16.12
N GLU A 31 -8.33 3.89 16.09
CA GLU A 31 -8.51 5.26 15.58
C GLU A 31 -8.85 5.27 14.08
N PHE A 32 -8.15 4.47 13.27
CA PHE A 32 -8.43 4.35 11.85
C PHE A 32 -9.84 3.83 11.58
N GLU A 33 -10.25 2.75 12.26
CA GLU A 33 -11.60 2.17 12.10
C GLU A 33 -12.70 3.12 12.58
N TYR A 34 -12.45 3.89 13.65
CA TYR A 34 -13.35 4.98 14.06
C TYR A 34 -13.49 6.03 12.95
N LEU A 35 -12.36 6.47 12.36
CA LEU A 35 -12.37 7.47 11.28
C LEU A 35 -13.06 6.95 10.03
N MET A 36 -12.87 5.66 9.67
CA MET A 36 -13.62 5.04 8.55
C MET A 36 -15.13 5.20 8.74
N LYS A 37 -15.64 4.86 9.92
CA LYS A 37 -17.07 5.02 10.23
C LYS A 37 -17.50 6.47 10.24
N LYS A 38 -16.70 7.36 10.83
CA LYS A 38 -16.96 8.81 10.88
C LYS A 38 -17.07 9.43 9.49
N TYR A 39 -16.27 8.94 8.52
CA TYR A 39 -16.28 9.46 7.16
C TYR A 39 -17.20 8.72 6.20
N GLY A 40 -18.04 7.82 6.72
CA GLY A 40 -19.15 7.24 5.98
C GLY A 40 -18.81 5.91 5.29
N ALA A 41 -17.75 5.19 5.71
CA ALA A 41 -17.53 3.83 5.24
C ALA A 41 -18.60 2.88 5.81
N ALA A 42 -19.06 1.94 4.99
CA ALA A 42 -19.88 0.82 5.44
C ALA A 42 -19.10 -0.10 6.40
N GLY A 43 -17.79 -0.24 6.17
CA GLY A 43 -16.84 -0.98 7.01
C GLY A 43 -15.46 -1.01 6.39
N PRO A 44 -14.49 -1.64 7.06
CA PRO A 44 -13.21 -1.96 6.44
C PRO A 44 -13.41 -3.01 5.34
N SER A 45 -12.62 -2.93 4.25
CA SER A 45 -12.62 -3.92 3.16
C SER A 45 -11.88 -5.21 3.56
N PHE A 46 -10.93 -5.09 4.48
CA PHE A 46 -10.20 -6.18 5.14
C PHE A 46 -9.74 -5.74 6.54
N SER A 47 -9.04 -6.61 7.26
CA SER A 47 -8.52 -6.27 8.60
C SER A 47 -7.43 -5.21 8.49
N THR A 48 -7.67 -4.04 9.07
CA THR A 48 -6.70 -2.94 9.13
C THR A 48 -5.36 -3.41 9.68
N MET A 49 -4.28 -3.14 8.96
CA MET A 49 -2.94 -3.55 9.34
C MET A 49 -2.10 -2.30 9.66
N VAL A 50 -1.59 -2.27 10.88
CA VAL A 50 -0.63 -1.28 11.37
C VAL A 50 0.53 -2.04 11.97
N LEU A 51 1.71 -1.93 11.39
CA LEU A 51 2.89 -2.68 11.80
C LEU A 51 4.07 -1.73 12.01
N SER A 52 4.70 -1.81 13.19
CA SER A 52 5.84 -0.96 13.57
C SER A 52 7.13 -1.76 13.70
N GLY A 53 8.26 -1.13 13.40
CA GLY A 53 9.60 -1.69 13.56
C GLY A 53 9.80 -2.98 12.76
N GLU A 54 10.34 -4.01 13.42
CA GLU A 54 10.60 -5.32 12.78
C GLU A 54 9.34 -5.98 12.21
N LYS A 55 8.16 -5.70 12.78
CA LYS A 55 6.90 -6.27 12.32
C LYS A 55 6.48 -5.74 10.95
N ALA A 56 6.94 -4.54 10.56
CA ALA A 56 6.74 -4.03 9.21
C ALA A 56 7.34 -4.93 8.11
N ALA A 57 8.26 -5.84 8.46
CA ALA A 57 8.78 -6.87 7.57
C ALA A 57 7.85 -8.05 7.32
N LEU A 58 6.67 -8.07 7.93
CA LEU A 58 5.68 -9.13 7.76
C LEU A 58 4.60 -8.69 6.75
N PRO A 59 4.60 -9.16 5.50
CA PRO A 59 3.65 -8.72 4.47
C PRO A 59 2.18 -8.88 4.87
N HIS A 60 1.87 -9.85 5.76
CA HIS A 60 0.54 -10.14 6.29
C HIS A 60 0.58 -10.24 7.83
N GLY A 61 1.32 -9.31 8.46
CA GLY A 61 1.41 -9.21 9.91
C GLY A 61 0.07 -8.84 10.55
N LYS A 62 -0.02 -9.02 11.87
CA LYS A 62 -1.21 -8.62 12.64
C LYS A 62 -0.83 -7.58 13.68
N PRO A 63 -1.58 -6.49 13.78
CA PRO A 63 -1.42 -5.51 14.84
C PRO A 63 -1.63 -6.15 16.23
N ASP A 64 -0.85 -5.70 17.19
CA ASP A 64 -1.02 -6.08 18.59
C ASP A 64 -0.67 -4.90 19.52
N ASN A 65 -0.28 -5.18 20.77
CA ASN A 65 0.10 -4.17 21.75
C ASN A 65 1.57 -3.69 21.59
N THR A 66 2.21 -3.92 20.45
CA THR A 66 3.54 -3.34 20.16
C THR A 66 3.42 -1.82 20.17
N THR A 67 4.29 -1.17 20.96
CA THR A 67 4.35 0.29 21.08
C THR A 67 5.08 0.88 19.88
N LEU A 68 4.59 2.01 19.38
CA LEU A 68 5.25 2.78 18.34
C LEU A 68 6.48 3.48 18.91
N GLU A 69 7.66 3.28 18.32
CA GLU A 69 8.93 3.81 18.80
C GLU A 69 9.65 4.68 17.76
N ASN A 70 10.43 5.66 18.24
CA ASN A 70 11.26 6.47 17.33
C ASN A 70 12.31 5.60 16.62
N GLY A 71 12.47 5.80 15.32
CA GLY A 71 13.35 5.03 14.45
C GLY A 71 12.64 3.87 13.73
N ASP A 72 11.37 3.58 14.06
CA ASP A 72 10.62 2.53 13.42
C ASP A 72 10.10 2.93 12.05
N PHE A 73 10.10 1.98 11.10
CA PHE A 73 9.11 2.02 10.02
C PHE A 73 7.71 1.80 10.60
N LEU A 74 6.75 2.57 10.13
CA LEU A 74 5.33 2.39 10.40
C LEU A 74 4.61 2.10 9.08
N LEU A 75 4.31 0.83 8.83
CA LEU A 75 3.55 0.38 7.68
C LEU A 75 2.06 0.35 8.06
N ILE A 76 1.26 1.09 7.30
CA ILE A 76 -0.20 1.15 7.46
C ILE A 76 -0.83 0.69 6.16
N ASP A 77 -1.67 -0.35 6.25
CA ASP A 77 -2.34 -0.96 5.13
C ASP A 77 -3.80 -1.22 5.51
N PHE A 78 -4.72 -0.57 4.79
CA PHE A 78 -6.13 -0.64 5.06
C PHE A 78 -6.98 -0.22 3.86
N GLY A 79 -8.23 -0.60 3.90
CA GLY A 79 -9.19 -0.15 2.91
C GLY A 79 -10.60 -0.03 3.50
N VAL A 80 -11.50 0.53 2.76
CA VAL A 80 -12.91 0.67 3.15
C VAL A 80 -13.85 0.08 2.10
N ILE A 81 -15.04 -0.30 2.55
CA ILE A 81 -16.19 -0.55 1.69
C ILE A 81 -17.04 0.72 1.70
N ALA A 82 -17.20 1.38 0.56
CA ALA A 82 -18.15 2.50 0.43
C ALA A 82 -19.60 2.01 0.38
N TYR A 83 -20.58 2.91 0.52
CA TYR A 83 -21.99 2.52 0.48
C TYR A 83 -22.46 1.99 -0.87
N ASP A 84 -21.77 2.32 -1.96
CA ASP A 84 -21.96 1.74 -3.30
C ASP A 84 -21.37 0.33 -3.43
N ARG A 85 -20.80 -0.22 -2.33
CA ARG A 85 -20.20 -1.55 -2.17
C ARG A 85 -18.85 -1.74 -2.82
N TYR A 86 -18.26 -0.72 -3.42
CA TYR A 86 -16.88 -0.81 -3.89
C TYR A 86 -15.91 -0.78 -2.72
N CYS A 87 -14.90 -1.65 -2.83
CA CYS A 87 -13.74 -1.65 -1.95
C CYS A 87 -12.70 -0.63 -2.40
N SER A 88 -11.90 -0.17 -1.46
CA SER A 88 -10.61 0.48 -1.71
C SER A 88 -9.51 -0.24 -0.94
N ASP A 89 -8.26 0.08 -1.29
CA ASP A 89 -7.05 -0.48 -0.73
C ASP A 89 -5.92 0.53 -0.78
N ILE A 90 -5.19 0.73 0.30
CA ILE A 90 -4.03 1.61 0.31
C ILE A 90 -3.00 1.17 1.34
N THR A 91 -1.76 1.04 0.90
CA THR A 91 -0.60 0.93 1.79
C THR A 91 0.27 2.16 1.68
N ARG A 92 0.66 2.71 2.82
CA ARG A 92 1.73 3.69 2.95
C ARG A 92 2.64 3.33 4.11
N THR A 93 3.92 3.62 3.95
CA THR A 93 4.92 3.44 5.00
C THR A 93 5.47 4.81 5.41
N PHE A 94 5.67 4.98 6.69
CA PHE A 94 6.19 6.18 7.35
C PHE A 94 7.42 5.82 8.18
N VAL A 95 8.13 6.81 8.70
CA VAL A 95 9.13 6.62 9.76
C VAL A 95 8.71 7.42 10.96
N ILE A 96 8.77 6.81 12.13
CA ILE A 96 8.52 7.48 13.41
C ILE A 96 9.82 8.17 13.85
N GLY A 97 9.77 9.48 14.07
CA GLY A 97 10.97 10.28 14.30
C GLY A 97 11.72 10.59 12.99
N GLU A 98 13.03 10.71 13.06
CA GLU A 98 13.91 10.99 11.91
C GLU A 98 14.35 9.70 11.23
N ALA A 99 14.22 9.65 9.92
CA ALA A 99 14.63 8.50 9.11
C ALA A 99 16.15 8.45 8.94
N ASP A 100 16.74 7.28 9.09
CA ASP A 100 18.15 7.04 8.77
C ASP A 100 18.40 6.91 7.26
N ASP A 101 19.67 6.86 6.86
CA ASP A 101 20.06 6.79 5.44
C ASP A 101 19.61 5.49 4.78
N LYS A 102 19.61 4.37 5.51
CA LYS A 102 19.17 3.08 4.99
C LYS A 102 17.64 3.03 4.82
N GLN A 103 16.91 3.63 5.73
CA GLN A 103 15.45 3.77 5.60
C GLN A 103 15.08 4.62 4.38
N LYS A 104 15.77 5.74 4.17
CA LYS A 104 15.60 6.61 2.99
C LYS A 104 15.92 5.88 1.69
N GLU A 105 17.00 5.09 1.66
CA GLU A 105 17.39 4.27 0.52
C GLU A 105 16.31 3.25 0.17
N ILE A 106 15.88 2.41 1.13
CA ILE A 106 14.89 1.37 0.93
C ILE A 106 13.56 1.97 0.46
N TYR A 107 13.15 3.08 1.10
CA TYR A 107 11.92 3.79 0.75
C TYR A 107 11.94 4.29 -0.71
N ASP A 108 13.04 4.93 -1.12
CA ASP A 108 13.20 5.45 -2.49
C ASP A 108 13.17 4.32 -3.52
N ILE A 109 13.80 3.17 -3.24
CA ILE A 109 13.76 2.01 -4.11
C ILE A 109 12.31 1.53 -4.31
N VAL A 110 11.53 1.38 -3.23
CA VAL A 110 10.13 0.94 -3.31
C VAL A 110 9.29 1.99 -4.05
N LYS A 111 9.46 3.28 -3.77
CA LYS A 111 8.76 4.36 -4.49
C LYS A 111 9.03 4.32 -5.99
N ARG A 112 10.28 4.12 -6.42
CA ARG A 112 10.64 3.96 -7.84
C ARG A 112 10.07 2.68 -8.43
N SER A 113 10.02 1.61 -7.66
CA SER A 113 9.42 0.33 -8.06
C SER A 113 7.92 0.49 -8.33
N THR A 114 7.17 1.13 -7.43
CA THR A 114 5.75 1.43 -7.63
C THR A 114 5.55 2.27 -8.89
N GLN A 115 6.35 3.32 -9.10
CA GLN A 115 6.27 4.15 -10.29
C GLN A 115 6.54 3.35 -11.57
N ALA A 116 7.56 2.50 -11.59
CA ALA A 116 7.89 1.67 -12.75
C ALA A 116 6.75 0.70 -13.11
N GLY A 117 6.12 0.09 -12.09
CA GLY A 117 4.93 -0.74 -12.30
C GLY A 117 3.80 0.05 -12.93
N VAL A 118 3.44 1.20 -12.36
CA VAL A 118 2.37 2.09 -12.84
C VAL A 118 2.63 2.57 -14.27
N ASP A 119 3.85 3.00 -14.59
CA ASP A 119 4.22 3.53 -15.93
C ASP A 119 4.08 2.47 -17.03
N THR A 120 4.12 1.19 -16.67
CA THR A 120 3.96 0.09 -17.62
C THR A 120 2.49 -0.25 -17.90
N VAL A 121 1.56 0.19 -17.04
CA VAL A 121 0.14 -0.15 -17.14
C VAL A 121 -0.49 0.46 -18.40
N LYS A 122 -1.00 -0.44 -19.26
CA LYS A 122 -1.70 -0.07 -20.49
C LYS A 122 -2.53 -1.23 -21.00
N ALA A 123 -3.68 -0.96 -21.62
CA ALA A 123 -4.45 -1.98 -22.33
C ALA A 123 -3.63 -2.62 -23.45
N GLY A 124 -3.73 -3.96 -23.57
CA GLY A 124 -3.00 -4.74 -24.57
C GLY A 124 -1.63 -5.24 -24.12
N VAL A 125 -1.14 -4.82 -22.96
CA VAL A 125 0.10 -5.30 -22.36
C VAL A 125 -0.18 -6.54 -21.50
N PRO A 126 0.67 -7.59 -21.51
CA PRO A 126 0.55 -8.71 -20.58
C PRO A 126 0.69 -8.25 -19.12
N LEU A 127 -0.16 -8.77 -18.23
CA LEU A 127 -0.18 -8.37 -16.82
C LEU A 127 1.16 -8.62 -16.09
N LYS A 128 1.91 -9.64 -16.52
CA LYS A 128 3.24 -9.92 -15.99
C LYS A 128 4.23 -8.77 -16.15
N GLU A 129 4.07 -7.95 -17.18
CA GLU A 129 5.01 -6.85 -17.45
C GLU A 129 4.94 -5.78 -16.34
N PHE A 130 3.81 -5.62 -15.68
CA PHE A 130 3.65 -4.70 -14.56
C PHE A 130 4.46 -5.18 -13.33
N ASP A 131 4.40 -6.50 -13.04
CA ASP A 131 5.22 -7.10 -11.98
C ASP A 131 6.71 -7.04 -12.34
N ILE A 132 7.08 -7.42 -13.56
CA ILE A 132 8.48 -7.43 -14.01
C ILE A 132 9.09 -6.03 -13.92
N ALA A 133 8.36 -4.99 -14.35
CA ALA A 133 8.84 -3.62 -14.29
C ALA A 133 9.10 -3.16 -12.84
N ALA A 134 8.14 -3.39 -11.94
CA ALA A 134 8.29 -3.04 -10.53
C ALA A 134 9.41 -3.87 -9.86
N ARG A 135 9.40 -5.18 -10.07
CA ARG A 135 10.33 -6.14 -9.48
C ARG A 135 11.77 -5.89 -9.88
N SER A 136 12.02 -5.54 -11.16
CA SER A 136 13.37 -5.28 -11.66
C SER A 136 14.05 -4.14 -10.90
N VAL A 137 13.33 -3.08 -10.55
CA VAL A 137 13.89 -1.95 -9.77
C VAL A 137 14.43 -2.43 -8.41
N ILE A 138 13.69 -3.30 -7.72
CA ILE A 138 14.09 -3.85 -6.43
C ILE A 138 15.24 -4.85 -6.59
N GLN A 139 15.20 -5.69 -7.63
CA GLN A 139 16.27 -6.66 -7.92
C GLN A 139 17.59 -5.98 -8.29
N ASP A 140 17.55 -4.98 -9.16
CA ASP A 140 18.74 -4.23 -9.61
C ASP A 140 19.38 -3.44 -8.47
N ALA A 141 18.60 -3.05 -7.46
CA ALA A 141 19.09 -2.44 -6.23
C ALA A 141 19.66 -3.45 -5.22
N GLY A 142 19.62 -4.76 -5.50
CA GLY A 142 20.16 -5.81 -4.63
C GLY A 142 19.21 -6.30 -3.53
N TYR A 143 17.92 -5.89 -3.56
CA TYR A 143 16.91 -6.28 -2.56
C TYR A 143 15.93 -7.34 -3.07
N GLY A 144 16.19 -7.99 -4.19
CA GLY A 144 15.28 -8.94 -4.84
C GLY A 144 14.81 -10.10 -3.94
N GLU A 145 15.67 -10.59 -3.03
CA GLU A 145 15.31 -11.66 -2.07
C GLU A 145 14.26 -11.23 -1.03
N TYR A 146 14.10 -9.92 -0.83
CA TYR A 146 13.15 -9.32 0.12
C TYR A 146 11.82 -8.91 -0.53
N PHE A 147 11.63 -9.18 -1.83
CA PHE A 147 10.36 -8.97 -2.54
C PHE A 147 9.81 -10.31 -3.04
N ASN A 148 9.05 -11.00 -2.21
CA ASN A 148 8.60 -12.38 -2.40
C ASN A 148 7.08 -12.55 -2.57
N ASN A 149 6.31 -11.47 -2.65
CA ASN A 149 4.89 -11.47 -2.98
C ASN A 149 4.63 -11.05 -4.45
N ARG A 150 3.38 -11.17 -4.91
CA ARG A 150 2.93 -10.58 -6.18
C ARG A 150 2.88 -9.06 -6.07
N VAL A 151 2.93 -8.37 -7.22
CA VAL A 151 2.92 -6.90 -7.24
C VAL A 151 1.53 -6.30 -7.06
N GLY A 152 0.46 -7.10 -7.22
CA GLY A 152 -0.90 -6.57 -7.06
C GLY A 152 -2.00 -7.56 -7.38
N HIS A 153 -3.23 -7.10 -7.24
CA HIS A 153 -4.46 -7.87 -7.45
C HIS A 153 -5.59 -6.98 -7.96
N GLY A 154 -6.57 -7.61 -8.61
CA GLY A 154 -7.82 -6.95 -8.97
C GLY A 154 -8.56 -6.47 -7.74
N LEU A 155 -9.25 -5.35 -7.88
CA LEU A 155 -10.01 -4.67 -6.84
C LEU A 155 -11.34 -4.19 -7.40
N GLY A 156 -12.42 -4.39 -6.65
CA GLY A 156 -13.77 -4.00 -7.09
C GLY A 156 -14.81 -4.13 -5.99
N ILE A 157 -15.74 -5.07 -6.16
CA ILE A 157 -16.74 -5.42 -5.12
C ILE A 157 -16.09 -6.26 -4.03
N GLU A 158 -15.08 -7.06 -4.39
CA GLU A 158 -14.23 -7.74 -3.44
C GLU A 158 -12.86 -7.07 -3.41
N VAL A 159 -12.22 -7.04 -2.24
CA VAL A 159 -10.87 -6.46 -2.11
C VAL A 159 -9.84 -7.26 -2.91
N HIS A 160 -10.02 -8.57 -3.00
CA HIS A 160 -9.18 -9.44 -3.82
C HIS A 160 -10.04 -10.13 -4.89
N GLU A 161 -9.94 -9.68 -6.12
CA GLU A 161 -10.59 -10.32 -7.26
C GLU A 161 -9.60 -10.47 -8.43
N ALA A 162 -10.04 -11.06 -9.55
CA ALA A 162 -9.23 -11.12 -10.76
C ALA A 162 -9.04 -9.72 -11.36
N PRO A 163 -7.87 -9.44 -11.96
CA PRO A 163 -6.76 -10.34 -12.20
C PRO A 163 -5.74 -10.38 -11.06
N SER A 164 -4.88 -11.40 -11.00
CA SER A 164 -3.67 -11.38 -10.17
C SER A 164 -2.50 -10.82 -10.97
N ILE A 165 -1.81 -9.82 -10.45
CA ILE A 165 -0.67 -9.17 -11.11
C ILE A 165 0.62 -9.81 -10.58
N HIS A 166 1.22 -10.70 -11.36
CA HIS A 166 2.48 -11.39 -11.01
C HIS A 166 3.25 -11.78 -12.28
N HIS A 167 4.55 -11.97 -12.14
CA HIS A 167 5.50 -12.19 -13.23
C HIS A 167 5.25 -13.43 -14.13
N LEU A 168 4.30 -14.29 -13.77
CA LEU A 168 3.90 -15.45 -14.57
C LEU A 168 2.53 -15.28 -15.24
N ASN A 169 1.83 -14.15 -15.03
CA ASN A 169 0.50 -13.96 -15.60
C ASN A 169 0.57 -13.42 -17.02
N GLU A 170 0.28 -14.27 -18.00
CA GLU A 170 0.26 -13.94 -19.44
C GLU A 170 -1.04 -13.28 -19.90
N ASP A 171 -2.05 -13.15 -19.05
CA ASP A 171 -3.31 -12.51 -19.42
C ASP A 171 -3.07 -11.06 -19.86
N ILE A 172 -3.87 -10.62 -20.82
CA ILE A 172 -3.75 -9.28 -21.41
C ILE A 172 -4.59 -8.28 -20.64
N ALA A 173 -3.99 -7.18 -20.25
CA ALA A 173 -4.65 -6.05 -19.61
C ALA A 173 -5.74 -5.46 -20.53
N LYS A 174 -6.91 -5.16 -19.98
CA LYS A 174 -8.08 -4.67 -20.71
C LYS A 174 -8.58 -3.36 -20.09
N ARG A 175 -9.23 -2.54 -20.91
CA ARG A 175 -10.00 -1.38 -20.46
C ARG A 175 -11.03 -1.79 -19.41
N GLY A 176 -11.25 -0.94 -18.45
CA GLY A 176 -12.19 -1.21 -17.34
C GLY A 176 -11.59 -2.01 -16.18
N MET A 177 -10.38 -2.56 -16.31
CA MET A 177 -9.71 -3.23 -15.19
C MET A 177 -9.27 -2.23 -14.14
N VAL A 178 -9.47 -2.60 -12.88
CA VAL A 178 -8.92 -1.92 -11.70
C VAL A 178 -8.13 -2.94 -10.89
N PHE A 179 -6.95 -2.57 -10.44
CA PHE A 179 -6.05 -3.43 -9.66
C PHE A 179 -5.05 -2.58 -8.87
N THR A 180 -4.39 -3.22 -7.91
CA THR A 180 -3.32 -2.59 -7.11
C THR A 180 -1.96 -2.75 -7.77
N ILE A 181 -1.04 -1.82 -7.50
CA ILE A 181 0.41 -1.92 -7.74
C ILE A 181 1.09 -1.61 -6.41
N GLU A 182 1.58 -2.64 -5.73
CA GLU A 182 1.99 -2.62 -4.31
C GLU A 182 3.32 -3.35 -4.05
N PRO A 183 4.40 -3.03 -4.75
CA PRO A 183 5.68 -3.63 -4.47
C PRO A 183 6.17 -3.27 -3.07
N GLY A 184 6.97 -4.17 -2.48
CA GLY A 184 7.53 -3.94 -1.16
C GLY A 184 8.89 -4.62 -0.96
N ILE A 185 9.63 -4.12 0.02
CA ILE A 185 10.87 -4.71 0.54
C ILE A 185 10.64 -5.03 2.01
N TYR A 186 10.83 -6.30 2.40
CA TYR A 186 10.58 -6.81 3.74
C TYR A 186 11.83 -7.49 4.30
N ILE A 187 12.58 -6.81 5.17
CA ILE A 187 13.86 -7.28 5.70
C ILE A 187 13.66 -7.83 7.11
N PRO A 188 13.74 -9.16 7.32
CA PRO A 188 13.58 -9.76 8.64
C PRO A 188 14.52 -9.14 9.69
N GLY A 189 13.98 -8.81 10.87
CA GLY A 189 14.72 -8.18 11.97
C GLY A 189 15.08 -6.72 11.75
N TYR A 190 14.56 -6.08 10.68
CA TYR A 190 14.82 -4.66 10.41
C TYR A 190 13.52 -3.88 10.19
N GLY A 191 12.65 -4.34 9.31
CA GLY A 191 11.41 -3.69 8.95
C GLY A 191 11.09 -3.81 7.47
N GLY A 192 10.04 -3.15 7.02
CA GLY A 192 9.60 -3.22 5.63
C GLY A 192 8.93 -1.95 5.14
N VAL A 193 8.94 -1.82 3.83
CA VAL A 193 8.28 -0.72 3.11
C VAL A 193 7.39 -1.31 2.03
N ARG A 194 6.12 -0.86 1.96
CA ARG A 194 5.20 -1.06 0.85
C ARG A 194 4.57 0.28 0.49
N ILE A 195 4.47 0.56 -0.81
CA ILE A 195 3.77 1.72 -1.34
C ILE A 195 2.85 1.22 -2.43
N GLU A 196 1.57 1.47 -2.25
CA GLU A 196 0.49 0.92 -3.07
C GLU A 196 -0.29 2.01 -3.79
N GLU A 197 -0.66 1.73 -5.02
CA GLU A 197 -1.58 2.55 -5.80
C GLU A 197 -2.71 1.71 -6.36
N GLU A 198 -3.94 2.23 -6.32
CA GLU A 198 -5.04 1.72 -7.12
C GLU A 198 -4.95 2.30 -8.54
N VAL A 199 -4.94 1.43 -9.54
CA VAL A 199 -4.78 1.82 -10.95
C VAL A 199 -5.96 1.32 -11.77
N TYR A 200 -6.56 2.24 -12.53
CA TYR A 200 -7.65 1.98 -13.47
C TYR A 200 -7.13 2.08 -14.91
N ILE A 201 -7.47 1.13 -15.77
CA ILE A 201 -7.24 1.24 -17.21
C ILE A 201 -8.47 1.89 -17.84
N ASN A 202 -8.35 3.15 -18.20
CA ASN A 202 -9.45 3.98 -18.69
C ASN A 202 -9.92 3.61 -20.12
N GLU A 203 -10.93 4.32 -20.61
CA GLU A 203 -11.52 4.08 -21.93
C GLU A 203 -10.55 4.30 -23.11
N ASP A 204 -9.51 5.11 -22.90
CA ASP A 204 -8.42 5.32 -23.88
C ASP A 204 -7.35 4.21 -23.80
N GLY A 205 -7.49 3.30 -22.85
CA GLY A 205 -6.54 2.21 -22.60
C GLY A 205 -5.27 2.65 -21.87
N GLN A 206 -5.28 3.80 -21.20
CA GLN A 206 -4.17 4.32 -20.43
C GLN A 206 -4.39 4.11 -18.92
N ALA A 207 -3.29 4.08 -18.16
CA ALA A 207 -3.36 4.07 -16.71
C ALA A 207 -3.91 5.39 -16.17
N GLU A 208 -4.80 5.28 -15.20
CA GLU A 208 -5.27 6.36 -14.35
C GLU A 208 -5.10 5.91 -12.89
N VAL A 209 -4.23 6.60 -12.15
CA VAL A 209 -4.02 6.31 -10.73
C VAL A 209 -5.16 6.94 -9.96
N LEU A 210 -5.91 6.13 -9.21
CA LEU A 210 -7.09 6.59 -8.46
C LEU A 210 -6.71 7.17 -7.11
N THR A 211 -5.63 6.66 -6.50
CA THR A 211 -5.07 7.15 -5.23
C THR A 211 -4.22 8.39 -5.46
N SER A 212 -4.39 9.41 -4.64
CA SER A 212 -3.68 10.69 -4.74
C SER A 212 -2.84 11.01 -3.50
N PHE A 213 -2.91 10.19 -2.44
CA PHE A 213 -2.12 10.40 -1.23
C PHE A 213 -0.62 10.35 -1.55
N PRO A 214 0.18 11.35 -1.11
CA PRO A 214 1.59 11.47 -1.48
C PRO A 214 2.41 10.21 -1.19
N ARG A 215 3.34 9.89 -2.11
CA ARG A 215 4.29 8.77 -1.99
C ARG A 215 5.64 9.17 -1.41
N GLU A 216 5.80 10.42 -1.03
CA GLU A 216 7.02 10.90 -0.37
C GLU A 216 7.11 10.35 1.05
N LEU A 217 8.33 10.02 1.47
CA LEU A 217 8.59 9.62 2.86
C LEU A 217 8.17 10.76 3.80
N ARG A 218 7.27 10.44 4.74
CA ARG A 218 6.93 11.34 5.84
C ARG A 218 7.49 10.82 7.14
N GLU A 219 8.09 11.70 7.89
CA GLU A 219 8.57 11.50 9.25
C GLU A 219 7.46 11.95 10.21
N ILE A 220 7.10 11.07 11.16
CA ILE A 220 6.01 11.31 12.12
C ILE A 220 6.62 11.56 13.49
N SER A 221 6.39 12.74 14.04
CA SER A 221 6.82 13.06 15.41
C SER A 221 5.84 12.49 16.44
N LEU A 222 6.37 11.81 17.48
CA LEU A 222 5.59 11.33 18.62
C LEU A 222 5.35 12.43 19.66
#